data_cd19c0df425d1932f9231cdf54f0a1ad
#
_entry.id   cd19c0df425d1932f9231cdf54f0a1ad
#
_cell.length_a   1.000
_cell.length_b   1.000
_cell.length_c   1.000
_cell.angle_alpha   90.00
_cell.angle_beta   90.00
_cell.angle_gamma   90.00
#
_symmetry.space_group_name_H-M   'P 1'
#
loop_
_entity.id
_entity.type
_entity.pdbx_description
1 polymer ?
#
loop_
_entity_poly.entity_id
_entity_poly.type
_entity_poly.pdbx_seq_one_letter_code
_entity_poly.pdbx_strand_id
1 'polypeptide(L)'
;MLAGYLGFEAYAPWHAWGTVARVASEPTGDRPISGDGHTYLLVGSDSREDLTPAERKRLGTGSDPGRRTDTIIVVHVPSGDGKSTLISIPRDSYLPIPGHGHNKVNAAFAIGGPVLLVETLEQATGLRIDGYLEIGFGGFSRVVDALGGVDICVKFDMVDPKANINLKKGCQTLSGPQALGFVRSRYTDPRGDIGRAERQRQFLGAIMKKAAQPATVLNPVSWWRTTHAAVAGLIIGEDTSLLDAGRVALTLRGVSSGDTLSLVVPLKDTNATTAAGSSVLWDDAAAGQLFTMLRNGDPLESPPAGTDGKPSG
;
A
#
# COMPACT_ATOMS: atom_id res chain seq x y z
N MET A 1 30.44 -3.87 -22.65
CA MET A 1 30.17 -3.96 -21.20
C MET A 1 28.91 -3.20 -20.78
N LEU A 2 28.74 -1.94 -21.15
CA LEU A 2 27.56 -1.13 -20.73
C LEU A 2 26.23 -1.73 -21.25
N ALA A 3 26.19 -2.16 -22.52
CA ALA A 3 24.97 -2.77 -23.09
C ALA A 3 24.59 -4.10 -22.43
N GLY A 4 25.57 -4.92 -22.03
CA GLY A 4 25.30 -6.16 -21.29
C GLY A 4 24.80 -5.90 -19.88
N TYR A 5 25.28 -4.84 -19.24
CA TYR A 5 24.83 -4.41 -17.92
C TYR A 5 23.37 -3.91 -17.99
N LEU A 6 23.06 -3.00 -18.91
CA LEU A 6 21.69 -2.50 -19.11
C LEU A 6 20.71 -3.63 -19.48
N GLY A 7 21.17 -4.61 -20.27
CA GLY A 7 20.39 -5.81 -20.55
C GLY A 7 20.08 -6.64 -19.29
N PHE A 8 21.05 -6.78 -18.38
CA PHE A 8 20.85 -7.47 -17.11
C PHE A 8 19.90 -6.72 -16.16
N GLU A 9 20.00 -5.38 -16.10
CA GLU A 9 19.10 -4.53 -15.29
C GLU A 9 17.63 -4.72 -15.69
N ALA A 10 17.33 -4.87 -16.97
CA ALA A 10 15.98 -5.14 -17.49
C ALA A 10 15.60 -6.63 -17.36
N TYR A 11 16.57 -7.54 -17.52
CA TYR A 11 16.33 -8.98 -17.48
C TYR A 11 15.94 -9.47 -16.09
N ALA A 12 16.57 -8.98 -15.02
CA ALA A 12 16.31 -9.44 -13.66
C ALA A 12 14.85 -9.24 -13.23
N PRO A 13 14.24 -8.04 -13.35
CA PRO A 13 12.83 -7.84 -13.03
C PRO A 13 11.90 -8.60 -14.00
N TRP A 14 12.24 -8.68 -15.29
CA TRP A 14 11.44 -9.43 -16.26
C TRP A 14 11.41 -10.93 -15.94
N HIS A 15 12.54 -11.52 -15.61
CA HIS A 15 12.64 -12.93 -15.23
C HIS A 15 11.89 -13.19 -13.91
N ALA A 16 12.10 -12.34 -12.91
CA ALA A 16 11.40 -12.44 -11.63
C ALA A 16 9.88 -12.34 -11.81
N TRP A 17 9.40 -11.44 -12.70
CA TRP A 17 7.98 -11.23 -12.97
C TRP A 17 7.25 -12.49 -13.46
N GLY A 18 7.95 -13.38 -14.15
CA GLY A 18 7.41 -14.68 -14.55
C GLY A 18 7.02 -15.59 -13.37
N THR A 19 7.51 -15.33 -12.17
CA THR A 19 7.27 -16.13 -10.96
C THR A 19 6.33 -15.48 -9.97
N VAL A 20 5.78 -14.28 -10.26
CA VAL A 20 4.89 -13.57 -9.35
C VAL A 20 3.58 -14.32 -9.15
N ALA A 21 3.10 -14.35 -7.92
CA ALA A 21 1.80 -14.93 -7.61
C ALA A 21 0.67 -14.05 -8.19
N ARG A 22 -0.30 -14.66 -8.85
CA ARG A 22 -1.42 -13.99 -9.49
C ARG A 22 -2.75 -14.39 -8.85
N VAL A 23 -3.70 -13.44 -8.83
CA VAL A 23 -5.03 -13.64 -8.29
C VAL A 23 -6.04 -12.90 -9.15
N ALA A 24 -7.23 -13.46 -9.30
CA ALA A 24 -8.35 -12.74 -9.88
C ALA A 24 -8.65 -11.51 -9.03
N SER A 25 -8.70 -10.35 -9.65
CA SER A 25 -8.99 -9.06 -9.00
C SER A 25 -9.99 -8.20 -9.76
N GLU A 26 -10.26 -8.52 -11.03
CA GLU A 26 -11.23 -7.78 -11.84
C GLU A 26 -12.67 -8.21 -11.53
N PRO A 27 -13.58 -7.25 -11.24
CA PRO A 27 -15.01 -7.51 -11.18
C PRO A 27 -15.56 -7.94 -12.54
N THR A 28 -16.54 -8.86 -12.52
CA THR A 28 -17.18 -9.37 -13.75
C THR A 28 -18.41 -8.58 -14.19
N GLY A 29 -18.87 -7.61 -13.37
CA GLY A 29 -20.04 -6.76 -13.65
C GLY A 29 -19.69 -5.48 -14.41
N ASP A 30 -20.67 -4.56 -14.43
CA ASP A 30 -20.46 -3.22 -14.96
C ASP A 30 -19.43 -2.46 -14.12
N ARG A 31 -18.39 -1.97 -14.78
CA ARG A 31 -17.30 -1.23 -14.16
C ARG A 31 -17.33 0.23 -14.62
N PRO A 32 -16.77 1.16 -13.83
CA PRO A 32 -16.62 2.54 -14.29
C PRO A 32 -15.89 2.61 -15.63
N ILE A 33 -16.25 3.58 -16.44
CA ILE A 33 -15.53 3.89 -17.69
C ILE A 33 -14.11 4.34 -17.30
N SER A 34 -13.10 3.90 -18.07
CA SER A 34 -11.73 4.35 -17.87
C SER A 34 -11.68 5.89 -17.95
N GLY A 35 -11.13 6.49 -16.90
CA GLY A 35 -10.86 7.93 -16.84
C GLY A 35 -9.52 8.28 -17.47
N ASP A 36 -9.01 9.46 -17.14
CA ASP A 36 -7.64 9.83 -17.50
C ASP A 36 -6.61 9.06 -16.65
N GLY A 37 -5.49 8.72 -17.26
CA GLY A 37 -4.39 8.05 -16.57
C GLY A 37 -4.65 6.59 -16.21
N HIS A 38 -3.95 6.13 -15.19
CA HIS A 38 -4.03 4.76 -14.70
C HIS A 38 -4.24 4.75 -13.19
N THR A 39 -5.12 3.88 -12.74
CA THR A 39 -5.42 3.72 -11.31
C THR A 39 -5.10 2.31 -10.84
N TYR A 40 -4.37 2.21 -9.76
CA TYR A 40 -3.95 0.93 -9.16
C TYR A 40 -4.42 0.84 -7.72
N LEU A 41 -4.72 -0.37 -7.28
CA LEU A 41 -5.04 -0.65 -5.88
C LEU A 41 -3.86 -1.36 -5.21
N LEU A 42 -3.26 -0.71 -4.21
CA LEU A 42 -2.26 -1.29 -3.33
C LEU A 42 -2.92 -1.77 -2.04
N VAL A 43 -2.67 -3.02 -1.69
CA VAL A 43 -3.21 -3.66 -0.49
C VAL A 43 -2.09 -4.21 0.38
N GLY A 44 -2.10 -3.83 1.66
CA GLY A 44 -1.33 -4.51 2.68
C GLY A 44 -2.23 -5.47 3.44
N SER A 45 -2.05 -6.78 3.22
CA SER A 45 -2.85 -7.80 3.88
C SER A 45 -2.12 -8.38 5.10
N ASP A 46 -2.90 -8.82 6.08
CA ASP A 46 -2.41 -9.59 7.21
C ASP A 46 -2.38 -11.11 6.91
N SER A 47 -2.41 -11.48 5.63
CA SER A 47 -2.34 -12.87 5.20
C SER A 47 -1.10 -13.56 5.76
N ARG A 48 -1.32 -14.75 6.28
CA ARG A 48 -0.28 -15.61 6.88
C ARG A 48 -0.17 -16.96 6.17
N GLU A 49 -0.85 -17.09 5.03
CA GLU A 49 -0.94 -18.36 4.30
C GLU A 49 0.43 -18.82 3.80
N ASP A 50 1.29 -17.86 3.43
CA ASP A 50 2.66 -18.08 2.97
C ASP A 50 3.69 -18.18 4.12
N LEU A 51 3.26 -18.13 5.39
CA LEU A 51 4.14 -18.16 6.56
C LEU A 51 4.17 -19.51 7.23
N THR A 52 5.38 -20.05 7.43
CA THR A 52 5.63 -21.20 8.32
C THR A 52 5.35 -20.82 9.78
N PRO A 53 5.10 -21.80 10.66
CA PRO A 53 4.94 -21.54 12.11
C PRO A 53 6.13 -20.78 12.73
N ALA A 54 7.35 -21.05 12.28
CA ALA A 54 8.56 -20.37 12.73
C ALA A 54 8.58 -18.89 12.31
N GLU A 55 8.18 -18.60 11.06
CA GLU A 55 8.06 -17.24 10.55
C GLU A 55 6.95 -16.46 11.26
N ARG A 56 5.80 -17.08 11.51
CA ARG A 56 4.71 -16.44 12.29
C ARG A 56 5.19 -16.02 13.68
N LYS A 57 5.95 -16.88 14.36
CA LYS A 57 6.56 -16.56 15.65
C LYS A 57 7.57 -15.42 15.54
N ARG A 58 8.46 -15.47 14.53
CA ARG A 58 9.48 -14.43 14.27
C ARG A 58 8.84 -13.07 13.98
N LEU A 59 7.77 -13.04 13.21
CA LEU A 59 7.07 -11.82 12.81
C LEU A 59 6.06 -11.32 13.85
N GLY A 60 5.79 -12.08 14.91
CA GLY A 60 4.81 -11.71 15.93
C GLY A 60 3.39 -11.56 15.37
N THR A 61 3.01 -12.41 14.39
CA THR A 61 1.73 -12.25 13.67
C THR A 61 0.58 -13.06 14.28
N GLY A 62 0.87 -13.93 15.26
CA GLY A 62 -0.14 -14.82 15.86
C GLY A 62 -0.61 -15.91 14.90
N SER A 63 -1.68 -16.60 15.29
CA SER A 63 -2.23 -17.76 14.57
C SER A 63 -3.65 -17.56 14.03
N ASP A 64 -4.24 -16.36 14.16
CA ASP A 64 -5.61 -16.12 13.71
C ASP A 64 -5.76 -16.45 12.22
N PRO A 65 -6.69 -17.34 11.84
CA PRO A 65 -7.02 -17.58 10.45
C PRO A 65 -7.90 -16.41 9.97
N GLY A 66 -7.37 -15.56 9.14
CA GLY A 66 -8.14 -14.47 8.55
C GLY A 66 -7.29 -13.71 7.55
N ARG A 67 -7.89 -13.39 6.42
CA ARG A 67 -7.33 -12.44 5.47
C ARG A 67 -8.05 -11.12 5.70
N ARG A 68 -7.36 -10.16 6.30
CA ARG A 68 -7.86 -8.79 6.44
C ARG A 68 -6.87 -7.85 5.78
N THR A 69 -7.38 -6.74 5.31
CA THR A 69 -6.52 -5.67 4.82
C THR A 69 -6.47 -4.55 5.86
N ASP A 70 -5.25 -4.20 6.25
CA ASP A 70 -4.99 -3.09 7.17
C ASP A 70 -4.57 -1.81 6.43
N THR A 71 -4.09 -1.96 5.21
CA THR A 71 -3.64 -0.86 4.36
C THR A 71 -4.30 -0.97 2.99
N ILE A 72 -5.02 0.08 2.60
CA ILE A 72 -5.67 0.20 1.30
C ILE A 72 -5.26 1.55 0.73
N ILE A 73 -4.59 1.54 -0.42
CA ILE A 73 -4.10 2.76 -1.07
C ILE A 73 -4.51 2.71 -2.54
N VAL A 74 -5.22 3.73 -2.97
CA VAL A 74 -5.47 3.99 -4.39
C VAL A 74 -4.31 4.82 -4.92
N VAL A 75 -3.65 4.34 -5.96
CA VAL A 75 -2.55 5.01 -6.66
C VAL A 75 -3.09 5.49 -7.99
N HIS A 76 -3.03 6.79 -8.24
CA HIS A 76 -3.43 7.34 -9.53
C HIS A 76 -2.23 8.01 -10.21
N VAL A 77 -2.00 7.64 -11.46
CA VAL A 77 -0.93 8.16 -12.32
C VAL A 77 -1.59 8.87 -13.50
N PRO A 78 -1.58 10.20 -13.56
CA PRO A 78 -2.23 10.93 -14.64
C PRO A 78 -1.56 10.64 -15.99
N SER A 79 -2.32 10.78 -17.10
CA SER A 79 -1.77 10.67 -18.47
C SER A 79 -1.05 11.94 -18.89
N GLY A 80 -1.47 13.09 -18.37
CA GLY A 80 -0.96 14.41 -18.71
C GLY A 80 -0.13 15.04 -17.59
N ASP A 81 -0.19 16.37 -17.53
CA ASP A 81 0.44 17.15 -16.48
C ASP A 81 -0.23 16.92 -15.13
N GLY A 82 0.53 17.16 -14.06
CA GLY A 82 0.07 16.96 -12.70
C GLY A 82 0.85 15.86 -11.98
N LYS A 83 0.74 15.88 -10.65
CA LYS A 83 1.45 14.91 -9.81
C LYS A 83 0.66 13.62 -9.67
N SER A 84 1.35 12.49 -9.68
CA SER A 84 0.76 11.21 -9.23
C SER A 84 0.26 11.35 -7.80
N THR A 85 -0.78 10.59 -7.45
CA THR A 85 -1.37 10.63 -6.11
C THR A 85 -1.42 9.24 -5.46
N LEU A 86 -1.16 9.21 -4.16
CA LEU A 86 -1.42 8.08 -3.27
C LEU A 86 -2.56 8.47 -2.33
N ILE A 87 -3.69 7.82 -2.43
CA ILE A 87 -4.87 8.10 -1.61
C ILE A 87 -5.07 6.96 -0.63
N SER A 88 -4.79 7.21 0.64
CA SER A 88 -5.05 6.24 1.70
C SER A 88 -6.55 6.15 1.99
N ILE A 89 -7.08 4.95 1.95
CA ILE A 89 -8.45 4.63 2.31
C ILE A 89 -8.42 3.98 3.71
N PRO A 90 -9.00 4.60 4.74
CA PRO A 90 -9.09 3.97 6.06
C PRO A 90 -9.81 2.63 5.97
N ARG A 91 -9.25 1.58 6.55
CA ARG A 91 -9.82 0.22 6.51
C ARG A 91 -11.23 0.12 7.13
N ASP A 92 -11.55 1.04 8.05
CA ASP A 92 -12.83 1.13 8.73
C ASP A 92 -13.82 2.07 8.00
N SER A 93 -13.51 2.51 6.75
CA SER A 93 -14.42 3.30 5.89
C SER A 93 -15.74 2.55 5.69
N TYR A 94 -16.86 3.18 6.04
CA TYR A 94 -18.19 2.59 5.97
C TYR A 94 -18.78 2.83 4.58
N LEU A 95 -18.74 1.80 3.75
CA LEU A 95 -19.11 1.86 2.35
C LEU A 95 -20.17 0.81 2.00
N PRO A 96 -20.97 1.02 0.94
CA PRO A 96 -21.80 -0.02 0.37
C PRO A 96 -20.92 -1.10 -0.26
N ILE A 97 -21.07 -2.35 0.18
CA ILE A 97 -20.38 -3.51 -0.39
C ILE A 97 -21.37 -4.25 -1.30
N PRO A 98 -21.07 -4.42 -2.59
CA PRO A 98 -21.97 -5.08 -3.55
C PRO A 98 -22.47 -6.44 -3.03
N GLY A 99 -23.80 -6.60 -3.00
CA GLY A 99 -24.44 -7.82 -2.50
C GLY A 99 -24.44 -8.03 -0.97
N HIS A 100 -23.76 -7.15 -0.19
CA HIS A 100 -23.55 -7.33 1.26
C HIS A 100 -23.98 -6.13 2.11
N GLY A 101 -24.67 -5.13 1.52
CA GLY A 101 -25.10 -3.93 2.22
C GLY A 101 -23.94 -3.04 2.63
N HIS A 102 -24.12 -2.19 3.66
CA HIS A 102 -23.07 -1.28 4.14
C HIS A 102 -22.22 -1.94 5.22
N ASN A 103 -20.91 -1.87 5.06
CA ASN A 103 -19.95 -2.38 6.06
C ASN A 103 -18.62 -1.62 5.96
N LYS A 104 -17.67 -1.94 6.84
CA LYS A 104 -16.29 -1.47 6.74
C LYS A 104 -15.64 -2.03 5.47
N VAL A 105 -14.91 -1.21 4.74
CA VAL A 105 -14.31 -1.60 3.45
C VAL A 105 -13.40 -2.83 3.55
N ASN A 106 -12.71 -3.03 4.67
CA ASN A 106 -11.90 -4.23 4.89
C ASN A 106 -12.74 -5.53 4.96
N ALA A 107 -14.04 -5.44 5.24
CA ALA A 107 -14.94 -6.60 5.19
C ALA A 107 -15.15 -7.10 3.76
N ALA A 108 -15.12 -6.22 2.75
CA ALA A 108 -15.19 -6.63 1.36
C ALA A 108 -14.06 -7.61 1.00
N PHE A 109 -12.84 -7.31 1.44
CA PHE A 109 -11.70 -8.20 1.24
C PHE A 109 -11.86 -9.54 1.99
N ALA A 110 -12.37 -9.51 3.21
CA ALA A 110 -12.59 -10.72 4.00
C ALA A 110 -13.69 -11.62 3.43
N ILE A 111 -14.71 -11.05 2.78
CA ILE A 111 -15.88 -11.76 2.22
C ILE A 111 -15.57 -12.29 0.81
N GLY A 112 -15.10 -11.45 -0.09
CA GLY A 112 -14.96 -11.76 -1.51
C GLY A 112 -13.55 -11.51 -2.08
N GLY A 113 -12.54 -11.33 -1.21
CA GLY A 113 -11.15 -11.17 -1.63
C GLY A 113 -10.91 -9.90 -2.45
N PRO A 114 -9.90 -9.95 -3.32
CA PRO A 114 -9.53 -8.81 -4.16
C PRO A 114 -10.67 -8.32 -5.06
N VAL A 115 -11.43 -9.23 -5.67
CA VAL A 115 -12.52 -8.90 -6.61
C VAL A 115 -13.56 -7.99 -5.95
N LEU A 116 -14.09 -8.41 -4.79
CA LEU A 116 -15.12 -7.64 -4.09
C LEU A 116 -14.57 -6.33 -3.52
N LEU A 117 -13.30 -6.29 -3.10
CA LEU A 117 -12.65 -5.06 -2.66
C LEU A 117 -12.50 -4.06 -3.82
N VAL A 118 -12.04 -4.51 -4.98
CA VAL A 118 -11.94 -3.68 -6.20
C VAL A 118 -13.31 -3.16 -6.58
N GLU A 119 -14.34 -4.02 -6.68
CA GLU A 119 -15.70 -3.62 -7.02
C GLU A 119 -16.25 -2.57 -6.05
N THR A 120 -16.06 -2.78 -4.74
CA THR A 120 -16.48 -1.84 -3.70
C THR A 120 -15.83 -0.47 -3.88
N LEU A 121 -14.52 -0.43 -4.15
CA LEU A 121 -13.80 0.82 -4.33
C LEU A 121 -14.11 1.49 -5.67
N GLU A 122 -14.29 0.74 -6.74
CA GLU A 122 -14.73 1.28 -8.02
C GLU A 122 -16.10 1.96 -7.91
N GLN A 123 -17.05 1.33 -7.21
CA GLN A 123 -18.37 1.92 -6.98
C GLN A 123 -18.31 3.16 -6.08
N ALA A 124 -17.47 3.13 -5.04
CA ALA A 124 -17.35 4.24 -4.09
C ALA A 124 -16.61 5.46 -4.67
N THR A 125 -15.63 5.24 -5.55
CA THR A 125 -14.77 6.30 -6.10
C THR A 125 -15.16 6.73 -7.51
N GLY A 126 -15.84 5.87 -8.26
CA GLY A 126 -16.09 6.05 -9.69
C GLY A 126 -14.82 5.97 -10.54
N LEU A 127 -13.69 5.53 -9.97
CA LEU A 127 -12.44 5.28 -10.69
C LEU A 127 -12.36 3.82 -11.10
N ARG A 128 -12.03 3.54 -12.35
CA ARG A 128 -11.68 2.18 -12.79
C ARG A 128 -10.30 1.82 -12.27
N ILE A 129 -10.18 0.64 -11.65
CA ILE A 129 -8.91 0.12 -11.14
C ILE A 129 -8.28 -0.78 -12.21
N ASP A 130 -7.14 -0.34 -12.76
CA ASP A 130 -6.45 -1.00 -13.88
C ASP A 130 -5.48 -2.10 -13.43
N GLY A 131 -5.15 -2.14 -12.14
CA GLY A 131 -4.27 -3.17 -11.62
C GLY A 131 -4.32 -3.28 -10.09
N TYR A 132 -4.01 -4.48 -9.61
CA TYR A 132 -4.05 -4.83 -8.19
C TYR A 132 -2.69 -5.35 -7.74
N LEU A 133 -2.18 -4.83 -6.64
CA LEU A 133 -0.94 -5.28 -6.01
C LEU A 133 -1.17 -5.48 -4.51
N GLU A 134 -0.85 -6.66 -4.02
CA GLU A 134 -0.95 -7.02 -2.60
C GLU A 134 0.40 -7.43 -2.05
N ILE A 135 0.70 -7.00 -0.84
CA ILE A 135 1.84 -7.46 -0.07
C ILE A 135 1.39 -7.97 1.29
N GLY A 136 1.68 -9.25 1.57
CA GLY A 136 1.45 -9.85 2.87
C GLY A 136 2.63 -9.63 3.83
N PHE A 137 2.46 -10.01 5.08
CA PHE A 137 3.49 -9.86 6.12
C PHE A 137 4.82 -10.55 5.79
N GLY A 138 4.74 -11.75 5.19
CA GLY A 138 5.91 -12.49 4.76
C GLY A 138 6.66 -11.79 3.63
N GLY A 139 5.93 -11.38 2.61
CA GLY A 139 6.46 -10.63 1.48
C GLY A 139 7.15 -9.34 1.92
N PHE A 140 6.47 -8.56 2.74
CA PHE A 140 7.02 -7.33 3.32
C PHE A 140 8.36 -7.57 4.02
N SER A 141 8.42 -8.57 4.92
CA SER A 141 9.65 -8.87 5.65
C SER A 141 10.79 -9.33 4.72
N ARG A 142 10.48 -10.18 3.74
CA ARG A 142 11.47 -10.66 2.76
C ARG A 142 12.06 -9.53 1.91
N VAL A 143 11.24 -8.58 1.46
CA VAL A 143 11.70 -7.41 0.70
C VAL A 143 12.67 -6.57 1.52
N VAL A 144 12.33 -6.26 2.77
CA VAL A 144 13.20 -5.49 3.66
C VAL A 144 14.51 -6.22 3.91
N ASP A 145 14.46 -7.52 4.22
CA ASP A 145 15.67 -8.31 4.49
C ASP A 145 16.56 -8.45 3.24
N ALA A 146 15.97 -8.54 2.04
CA ALA A 146 16.73 -8.60 0.78
C ALA A 146 17.49 -7.30 0.48
N LEU A 147 16.95 -6.16 0.90
CA LEU A 147 17.61 -4.85 0.83
C LEU A 147 18.71 -4.66 1.91
N GLY A 148 18.88 -5.64 2.80
CA GLY A 148 19.79 -5.53 3.93
C GLY A 148 19.25 -4.67 5.07
N GLY A 149 17.93 -4.54 5.17
CA GLY A 149 17.24 -3.69 6.12
C GLY A 149 16.94 -2.29 5.58
N VAL A 150 16.16 -1.53 6.34
CA VAL A 150 15.74 -0.17 6.00
C VAL A 150 16.11 0.81 7.11
N ASP A 151 16.68 1.97 6.74
CA ASP A 151 17.15 2.96 7.69
C ASP A 151 15.99 3.86 8.13
N ILE A 152 15.61 3.79 9.41
CA ILE A 152 14.49 4.52 10.01
C ILE A 152 14.97 5.31 11.22
N CYS A 153 14.57 6.59 11.30
CA CYS A 153 14.76 7.40 12.51
C CYS A 153 13.51 7.31 13.38
N VAL A 154 13.61 6.53 14.45
CA VAL A 154 12.54 6.34 15.44
C VAL A 154 12.45 7.56 16.35
N LYS A 155 11.27 8.17 16.48
CA LYS A 155 11.10 9.45 17.20
C LYS A 155 11.14 9.31 18.73
N PHE A 156 10.76 8.15 19.25
CA PHE A 156 10.70 7.82 20.69
C PHE A 156 10.92 6.31 20.90
N ASP A 157 11.20 5.89 22.12
CA ASP A 157 11.35 4.47 22.47
C ASP A 157 10.02 3.74 22.21
N MET A 158 10.05 2.66 21.43
CA MET A 158 8.87 1.87 21.07
C MET A 158 9.00 0.44 21.57
N VAL A 159 8.24 0.11 22.61
CA VAL A 159 8.14 -1.26 23.13
C VAL A 159 6.71 -1.73 22.95
N ASP A 160 6.48 -2.60 21.97
CA ASP A 160 5.17 -3.15 21.65
C ASP A 160 5.25 -4.68 21.53
N PRO A 161 4.88 -5.43 22.61
CA PRO A 161 4.91 -6.88 22.58
C PRO A 161 3.94 -7.49 21.54
N LYS A 162 2.82 -6.79 21.22
CA LYS A 162 1.87 -7.27 20.21
C LYS A 162 2.40 -7.12 18.79
N ALA A 163 3.24 -6.12 18.55
CA ALA A 163 3.93 -5.92 17.29
C ALA A 163 5.32 -6.59 17.26
N ASN A 164 5.72 -7.23 18.37
CA ASN A 164 7.01 -7.90 18.58
C ASN A 164 8.21 -6.96 18.30
N ILE A 165 8.16 -5.73 18.83
CA ILE A 165 9.25 -4.75 18.70
C ILE A 165 9.72 -4.19 20.04
N ASN A 166 11.02 -3.91 20.08
CA ASN A 166 11.68 -3.09 21.10
C ASN A 166 12.70 -2.23 20.36
N LEU A 167 12.31 -1.01 20.00
CA LEU A 167 13.10 -0.07 19.24
C LEU A 167 13.45 1.13 20.11
N LYS A 168 14.68 1.54 20.09
CA LYS A 168 15.12 2.76 20.79
C LYS A 168 14.93 3.98 19.90
N LYS A 169 14.77 5.14 20.53
CA LYS A 169 14.81 6.44 19.84
C LYS A 169 16.15 6.61 19.12
N GLY A 170 16.10 7.09 17.88
CA GLY A 170 17.27 7.35 17.05
C GLY A 170 17.20 6.70 15.70
N CYS A 171 18.20 6.98 14.85
CA CYS A 171 18.27 6.41 13.51
C CYS A 171 18.95 5.03 13.59
N GLN A 172 18.31 4.02 13.01
CA GLN A 172 18.76 2.63 13.04
C GLN A 172 18.28 1.87 11.81
N THR A 173 19.02 0.84 11.41
CA THR A 173 18.60 -0.05 10.33
C THR A 173 17.68 -1.13 10.89
N LEU A 174 16.44 -1.19 10.42
CA LEU A 174 15.46 -2.17 10.83
C LEU A 174 15.49 -3.37 9.89
N SER A 175 15.53 -4.57 10.46
CA SER A 175 15.29 -5.84 9.75
C SER A 175 13.81 -5.97 9.35
N GLY A 176 13.48 -6.94 8.49
CA GLY A 176 12.10 -7.20 8.06
C GLY A 176 11.10 -7.32 9.20
N PRO A 177 11.34 -8.17 10.22
CA PRO A 177 10.46 -8.27 11.39
C PRO A 177 10.31 -6.96 12.17
N GLN A 178 11.43 -6.23 12.37
CA GLN A 178 11.40 -4.96 13.09
C GLN A 178 10.64 -3.87 12.31
N ALA A 179 10.85 -3.79 11.00
CA ALA A 179 10.14 -2.88 10.12
C ALA A 179 8.64 -3.19 10.08
N LEU A 180 8.26 -4.47 10.01
CA LEU A 180 6.87 -4.90 10.07
C LEU A 180 6.23 -4.50 11.41
N GLY A 181 6.89 -4.72 12.52
CA GLY A 181 6.42 -4.29 13.83
C GLY A 181 6.30 -2.76 13.94
N PHE A 182 7.27 -2.02 13.39
CA PHE A 182 7.27 -0.56 13.39
C PHE A 182 6.04 0.04 12.68
N VAL A 183 5.67 -0.48 11.51
CA VAL A 183 4.50 0.01 10.76
C VAL A 183 3.16 -0.47 11.35
N ARG A 184 3.16 -1.57 12.13
CA ARG A 184 1.94 -2.15 12.75
C ARG A 184 1.67 -1.62 14.15
N SER A 185 2.68 -1.15 14.88
CA SER A 185 2.54 -0.72 16.28
C SER A 185 1.49 0.37 16.44
N ARG A 186 0.60 0.19 17.42
CA ARG A 186 -0.50 1.12 17.74
C ARG A 186 -0.40 1.70 19.14
N TYR A 187 0.13 0.91 20.07
CA TYR A 187 0.02 1.20 21.51
C TYR A 187 1.16 2.07 22.05
N THR A 188 2.22 2.29 21.26
CA THR A 188 3.39 3.05 21.69
C THR A 188 3.33 4.53 21.32
N ASP A 189 2.42 4.92 20.41
CA ASP A 189 2.29 6.30 19.95
C ASP A 189 1.03 6.92 20.55
N PRO A 190 1.16 7.97 21.39
CA PRO A 190 0.00 8.65 21.97
C PRO A 190 -0.95 9.28 20.93
N ARG A 191 -0.48 9.44 19.67
CA ARG A 191 -1.27 9.96 18.55
C ARG A 191 -2.10 8.88 17.83
N GLY A 192 -2.02 7.62 18.29
CA GLY A 192 -2.83 6.51 17.77
C GLY A 192 -2.66 6.28 16.27
N ASP A 193 -3.75 6.32 15.52
CA ASP A 193 -3.78 6.02 14.09
C ASP A 193 -3.06 7.07 13.22
N ILE A 194 -3.03 8.33 13.63
CA ILE A 194 -2.28 9.39 12.94
C ILE A 194 -0.79 9.06 12.96
N GLY A 195 -0.27 8.66 14.12
CA GLY A 195 1.13 8.24 14.26
C GLY A 195 1.45 6.99 13.42
N ARG A 196 0.49 6.07 13.29
CA ARG A 196 0.65 4.88 12.43
C ARG A 196 0.75 5.27 10.95
N ALA A 197 -0.15 6.12 10.46
CA ALA A 197 -0.12 6.59 9.07
C ALA A 197 1.19 7.33 8.74
N GLU A 198 1.72 8.12 9.67
CA GLU A 198 3.01 8.78 9.54
C GLU A 198 4.16 7.77 9.43
N ARG A 199 4.19 6.73 10.29
CA ARG A 199 5.22 5.67 10.24
C ARG A 199 5.15 4.88 8.95
N GLN A 200 3.97 4.58 8.43
CA GLN A 200 3.79 3.91 7.14
C GLN A 200 4.36 4.75 5.99
N ARG A 201 4.08 6.07 5.97
CA ARG A 201 4.66 6.97 4.96
C ARG A 201 6.18 7.08 5.09
N GLN A 202 6.70 7.23 6.33
CA GLN A 202 8.14 7.24 6.59
C GLN A 202 8.82 5.95 6.09
N PHE A 203 8.20 4.80 6.35
CA PHE A 203 8.69 3.51 5.90
C PHE A 203 8.70 3.40 4.38
N LEU A 204 7.60 3.78 3.70
CA LEU A 204 7.52 3.75 2.23
C LEU A 204 8.61 4.61 1.60
N GLY A 205 8.82 5.82 2.09
CA GLY A 205 9.92 6.67 1.64
C GLY A 205 11.30 6.06 1.86
N ALA A 206 11.52 5.45 3.03
CA ALA A 206 12.82 4.87 3.38
C ALA A 206 13.13 3.61 2.55
N ILE A 207 12.14 2.72 2.30
CA ILE A 207 12.33 1.52 1.48
C ILE A 207 12.59 1.88 0.02
N MET A 208 11.87 2.86 -0.53
CA MET A 208 12.10 3.33 -1.90
C MET A 208 13.48 3.97 -2.05
N LYS A 209 13.91 4.79 -1.09
CA LYS A 209 15.26 5.35 -1.06
C LYS A 209 16.32 4.25 -1.02
N LYS A 210 16.13 3.22 -0.19
CA LYS A 210 17.05 2.08 -0.08
C LYS A 210 17.13 1.27 -1.37
N ALA A 211 16.00 0.97 -1.98
CA ALA A 211 15.92 0.22 -3.24
C ALA A 211 16.60 0.96 -4.40
N ALA A 212 16.53 2.31 -4.43
CA ALA A 212 17.14 3.15 -5.45
C ALA A 212 18.63 3.49 -5.20
N GLN A 213 19.24 2.99 -4.13
CA GLN A 213 20.66 3.26 -3.86
C GLN A 213 21.56 2.64 -4.94
N PRO A 214 22.64 3.36 -5.36
CA PRO A 214 23.61 2.80 -6.30
C PRO A 214 24.17 1.44 -5.87
N ALA A 215 24.39 1.23 -4.57
CA ALA A 215 24.83 -0.04 -4.01
C ALA A 215 23.84 -1.19 -4.24
N THR A 216 22.56 -0.90 -4.38
CA THR A 216 21.52 -1.89 -4.69
C THR A 216 21.42 -2.11 -6.20
N VAL A 217 21.30 -1.03 -6.97
CA VAL A 217 21.05 -1.07 -8.42
C VAL A 217 22.31 -1.49 -9.17
N LEU A 218 23.48 -0.89 -8.88
CA LEU A 218 24.72 -1.15 -9.61
C LEU A 218 25.42 -2.46 -9.24
N ASN A 219 24.98 -3.15 -8.18
CA ASN A 219 25.52 -4.47 -7.83
C ASN A 219 24.60 -5.56 -8.38
N PRO A 220 25.03 -6.36 -9.40
CA PRO A 220 24.20 -7.37 -10.05
C PRO A 220 23.60 -8.39 -9.07
N VAL A 221 24.37 -8.80 -8.05
CA VAL A 221 23.89 -9.76 -7.04
C VAL A 221 22.82 -9.14 -6.14
N SER A 222 23.04 -7.90 -5.71
CA SER A 222 22.08 -7.15 -4.90
C SER A 222 20.79 -6.89 -5.71
N TRP A 223 20.93 -6.45 -6.95
CA TRP A 223 19.80 -6.20 -7.86
C TRP A 223 18.97 -7.47 -8.09
N TRP A 224 19.63 -8.58 -8.43
CA TRP A 224 18.97 -9.87 -8.61
C TRP A 224 18.20 -10.30 -7.36
N ARG A 225 18.86 -10.28 -6.20
CA ARG A 225 18.22 -10.67 -4.93
C ARG A 225 17.03 -9.77 -4.58
N THR A 226 17.18 -8.47 -4.75
CA THR A 226 16.15 -7.49 -4.40
C THR A 226 14.92 -7.64 -5.31
N THR A 227 15.12 -7.74 -6.63
CA THR A 227 14.02 -7.89 -7.59
C THR A 227 13.26 -9.21 -7.38
N HIS A 228 13.97 -10.32 -7.17
CA HIS A 228 13.33 -11.60 -6.89
C HIS A 228 12.61 -11.63 -5.55
N ALA A 229 13.17 -11.03 -4.50
CA ALA A 229 12.50 -10.93 -3.21
C ALA A 229 11.27 -10.02 -3.26
N ALA A 230 11.35 -8.90 -4.00
CA ALA A 230 10.23 -8.01 -4.21
C ALA A 230 9.08 -8.74 -4.92
N VAL A 231 9.37 -9.38 -6.03
CA VAL A 231 8.37 -10.14 -6.82
C VAL A 231 7.79 -11.31 -6.02
N ALA A 232 8.63 -12.10 -5.34
CA ALA A 232 8.18 -13.21 -4.50
C ALA A 232 7.38 -12.76 -3.27
N GLY A 233 7.45 -11.48 -2.91
CA GLY A 233 6.68 -10.87 -1.82
C GLY A 233 5.34 -10.31 -2.26
N LEU A 234 5.09 -10.18 -3.56
CA LEU A 234 3.89 -9.61 -4.14
C LEU A 234 2.90 -10.67 -4.59
N ILE A 235 1.61 -10.34 -4.49
CA ILE A 235 0.51 -10.98 -5.19
C ILE A 235 -0.08 -9.90 -6.09
N ILE A 236 -0.28 -10.20 -7.36
CA ILE A 236 -0.80 -9.22 -8.33
C ILE A 236 -2.09 -9.71 -8.97
N GLY A 237 -2.88 -8.77 -9.49
CA GLY A 237 -4.03 -9.10 -10.36
C GLY A 237 -3.56 -9.80 -11.64
N GLU A 238 -4.39 -10.70 -12.18
CA GLU A 238 -4.07 -11.45 -13.41
C GLU A 238 -3.70 -10.51 -14.58
N ASP A 239 -4.38 -9.37 -14.68
CA ASP A 239 -4.18 -8.38 -15.75
C ASP A 239 -3.11 -7.32 -15.43
N THR A 240 -2.54 -7.35 -14.22
CA THR A 240 -1.49 -6.41 -13.83
C THR A 240 -0.17 -6.75 -14.52
N SER A 241 0.36 -5.82 -15.30
CA SER A 241 1.61 -5.97 -16.03
C SER A 241 2.85 -5.53 -15.22
N LEU A 242 4.04 -5.90 -15.70
CA LEU A 242 5.30 -5.40 -15.14
C LEU A 242 5.41 -3.86 -15.27
N LEU A 243 4.85 -3.28 -16.35
CA LEU A 243 4.84 -1.84 -16.54
C LEU A 243 3.98 -1.13 -15.50
N ASP A 244 2.85 -1.72 -15.13
CA ASP A 244 1.96 -1.20 -14.07
C ASP A 244 2.66 -1.22 -12.71
N ALA A 245 3.32 -2.32 -12.37
CA ALA A 245 4.14 -2.37 -11.16
C ALA A 245 5.30 -1.35 -11.20
N GLY A 246 5.88 -1.10 -12.36
CA GLY A 246 6.88 -0.05 -12.58
C GLY A 246 6.32 1.36 -12.33
N ARG A 247 5.11 1.67 -12.85
CA ARG A 247 4.43 2.95 -12.61
C ARG A 247 4.15 3.14 -11.12
N VAL A 248 3.64 2.11 -10.45
CA VAL A 248 3.41 2.14 -9.00
C VAL A 248 4.71 2.38 -8.23
N ALA A 249 5.79 1.67 -8.58
CA ALA A 249 7.09 1.84 -7.92
C ALA A 249 7.65 3.27 -8.10
N LEU A 250 7.52 3.86 -9.30
CA LEU A 250 7.93 5.23 -9.57
C LEU A 250 7.10 6.23 -8.77
N THR A 251 5.79 6.03 -8.68
CA THR A 251 4.88 6.86 -7.88
C THR A 251 5.25 6.79 -6.38
N LEU A 252 5.50 5.59 -5.85
CA LEU A 252 5.95 5.43 -4.46
C LEU A 252 7.30 6.14 -4.19
N ARG A 253 8.23 6.09 -5.14
CA ARG A 253 9.50 6.82 -5.07
C ARG A 253 9.27 8.34 -5.04
N GLY A 254 8.34 8.84 -5.83
CA GLY A 254 7.99 10.26 -5.94
C GLY A 254 7.49 10.88 -4.63
N VAL A 255 7.00 10.08 -3.68
CA VAL A 255 6.59 10.58 -2.34
C VAL A 255 7.74 11.25 -1.60
N SER A 256 8.95 10.68 -1.70
CA SER A 256 10.13 11.21 -1.00
C SER A 256 10.72 12.45 -1.65
N SER A 257 10.54 12.63 -2.96
CA SER A 257 11.01 13.81 -3.72
C SER A 257 9.98 14.93 -3.79
N GLY A 258 8.71 14.67 -3.40
CA GLY A 258 7.62 15.62 -3.52
C GLY A 258 6.94 15.63 -4.91
N ASP A 259 7.30 14.68 -5.78
CA ASP A 259 6.71 14.51 -7.12
C ASP A 259 5.39 13.73 -7.07
N THR A 260 5.07 13.15 -5.93
CA THR A 260 3.81 12.43 -5.68
C THR A 260 3.11 13.01 -4.46
N LEU A 261 1.82 13.25 -4.58
CA LEU A 261 0.97 13.70 -3.49
C LEU A 261 0.53 12.49 -2.63
N SER A 262 0.69 12.59 -1.32
CA SER A 262 0.19 11.60 -0.37
C SER A 262 -1.01 12.15 0.36
N LEU A 263 -2.18 11.62 0.05
CA LEU A 263 -3.49 12.08 0.48
C LEU A 263 -4.16 11.04 1.37
N VAL A 264 -5.16 11.48 2.12
CA VAL A 264 -6.19 10.61 2.72
C VAL A 264 -7.51 10.98 2.04
N VAL A 265 -8.38 10.02 1.79
CA VAL A 265 -9.74 10.32 1.32
C VAL A 265 -10.39 11.33 2.27
N PRO A 266 -11.10 12.36 1.79
CA PRO A 266 -11.76 13.34 2.65
C PRO A 266 -12.69 12.68 3.65
N LEU A 267 -12.54 13.04 4.93
CA LEU A 267 -13.24 12.40 6.05
C LEU A 267 -14.24 13.37 6.69
N LYS A 268 -15.45 12.88 6.97
CA LYS A 268 -16.47 13.57 7.75
C LYS A 268 -16.38 13.23 9.23
N ASP A 269 -16.22 11.94 9.56
CA ASP A 269 -16.15 11.45 10.93
C ASP A 269 -15.24 10.23 10.99
N THR A 270 -14.34 10.18 11.95
CA THR A 270 -13.39 9.08 12.15
C THR A 270 -13.83 8.06 13.18
N ASN A 271 -14.96 8.28 13.86
CA ASN A 271 -15.46 7.41 14.94
C ASN A 271 -17.01 7.35 15.00
N ALA A 272 -17.66 7.38 13.85
CA ALA A 272 -19.11 7.29 13.77
C ALA A 272 -19.62 5.92 14.24
N THR A 273 -20.72 5.92 14.98
CA THR A 273 -21.41 4.68 15.37
C THR A 273 -22.31 4.23 14.22
N THR A 274 -22.03 3.05 13.66
CA THR A 274 -22.78 2.46 12.55
C THR A 274 -23.23 1.03 12.89
N ALA A 275 -23.96 0.38 11.97
CA ALA A 275 -24.30 -1.02 12.11
C ALA A 275 -23.06 -1.95 12.15
N ALA A 276 -21.91 -1.50 11.60
CA ALA A 276 -20.63 -2.21 11.65
C ALA A 276 -19.78 -1.80 12.88
N GLY A 277 -20.36 -1.11 13.87
CA GLY A 277 -19.65 -0.56 15.03
C GLY A 277 -19.00 0.79 14.73
N SER A 278 -17.93 1.14 15.46
CA SER A 278 -17.16 2.36 15.21
C SER A 278 -16.54 2.32 13.83
N SER A 279 -16.85 3.30 13.00
CA SER A 279 -16.52 3.34 11.57
C SER A 279 -16.07 4.75 11.17
N VAL A 280 -15.46 4.83 10.00
CA VAL A 280 -15.03 6.09 9.37
C VAL A 280 -16.04 6.46 8.28
N LEU A 281 -16.55 7.68 8.33
CA LEU A 281 -17.41 8.22 7.28
C LEU A 281 -16.62 9.20 6.41
N TRP A 282 -16.82 9.08 5.09
CA TRP A 282 -16.26 10.03 4.15
C TRP A 282 -17.07 11.32 4.11
N ASP A 283 -16.42 12.42 3.77
CA ASP A 283 -17.08 13.62 3.28
C ASP A 283 -17.41 13.38 1.80
N ASP A 284 -18.63 12.94 1.53
CA ASP A 284 -19.06 12.50 0.21
C ASP A 284 -18.89 13.59 -0.86
N ALA A 285 -19.11 14.87 -0.49
CA ALA A 285 -18.97 15.97 -1.42
C ALA A 285 -17.49 16.22 -1.78
N ALA A 286 -16.62 16.31 -0.79
CA ALA A 286 -15.19 16.52 -1.01
C ALA A 286 -14.51 15.29 -1.64
N ALA A 287 -14.89 14.07 -1.23
CA ALA A 287 -14.40 12.84 -1.84
C ALA A 287 -14.84 12.73 -3.31
N GLY A 288 -16.12 13.01 -3.59
CA GLY A 288 -16.66 13.03 -4.96
C GLY A 288 -15.95 14.03 -5.86
N GLN A 289 -15.62 15.23 -5.35
CA GLN A 289 -14.82 16.20 -6.08
C GLN A 289 -13.42 15.67 -6.38
N LEU A 290 -12.71 15.16 -5.38
CA LEU A 290 -11.37 14.59 -5.55
C LEU A 290 -11.35 13.51 -6.65
N PHE A 291 -12.23 12.52 -6.55
CA PHE A 291 -12.26 11.42 -7.53
C PHE A 291 -12.72 11.87 -8.91
N THR A 292 -13.59 12.89 -9.00
CA THR A 292 -13.98 13.47 -10.28
C THR A 292 -12.81 14.18 -10.95
N MET A 293 -12.00 14.97 -10.21
CA MET A 293 -10.79 15.59 -10.72
C MET A 293 -9.82 14.55 -11.28
N LEU A 294 -9.57 13.48 -10.54
CA LEU A 294 -8.68 12.40 -11.01
C LEU A 294 -9.21 11.72 -12.27
N ARG A 295 -10.50 11.39 -12.30
CA ARG A 295 -11.12 10.76 -13.47
C ARG A 295 -11.08 11.62 -14.72
N ASN A 296 -11.19 12.94 -14.55
CA ASN A 296 -11.18 13.88 -15.67
C ASN A 296 -9.78 14.29 -16.12
N GLY A 297 -8.73 13.92 -15.36
CA GLY A 297 -7.37 14.34 -15.63
C GLY A 297 -7.08 15.79 -15.22
N ASP A 298 -7.85 16.33 -14.28
CA ASP A 298 -7.58 17.68 -13.76
C ASP A 298 -6.25 17.67 -12.99
N PRO A 299 -5.26 18.52 -13.35
CA PRO A 299 -3.93 18.44 -12.77
C PRO A 299 -3.95 18.81 -11.29
N LEU A 300 -3.38 17.94 -10.44
CA LEU A 300 -3.20 18.18 -9.02
C LEU A 300 -1.74 18.51 -8.71
N GLU A 301 -1.48 19.77 -8.30
CA GLU A 301 -0.13 20.23 -7.93
C GLU A 301 0.10 20.24 -6.41
N SER A 302 -0.97 20.33 -5.63
CA SER A 302 -0.95 20.37 -4.18
C SER A 302 -2.12 19.58 -3.59
N PRO A 303 -2.01 19.11 -2.32
CA PRO A 303 -3.11 18.41 -1.65
C PRO A 303 -4.38 19.27 -1.58
N PRO A 304 -5.53 18.79 -2.09
CA PRO A 304 -6.81 19.46 -1.90
C PRO A 304 -7.18 19.59 -0.43
N ALA A 305 -8.03 20.53 -0.09
CA ALA A 305 -8.55 20.68 1.27
C ALA A 305 -9.26 19.41 1.74
N GLY A 306 -9.11 19.06 3.03
CA GLY A 306 -9.72 17.87 3.64
C GLY A 306 -8.99 16.55 3.35
N THR A 307 -7.86 16.56 2.62
CA THR A 307 -7.08 15.34 2.31
C THR A 307 -5.93 15.08 3.28
N ASP A 308 -5.88 15.79 4.41
CA ASP A 308 -4.85 15.67 5.46
C ASP A 308 -5.17 14.56 6.49
N GLY A 309 -6.31 13.89 6.36
CA GLY A 309 -6.79 12.85 7.26
C GLY A 309 -7.49 13.36 8.49
N LYS A 310 -7.82 14.66 8.55
CA LYS A 310 -8.66 15.22 9.59
C LYS A 310 -10.12 15.30 9.11
N PRO A 311 -11.09 15.06 10.00
CA PRO A 311 -12.50 15.22 9.63
C PRO A 311 -12.82 16.69 9.32
N SER A 312 -13.67 16.89 8.34
CA SER A 312 -14.21 18.20 7.97
C SER A 312 -15.26 18.69 8.99
N GLY A 313 -14.99 18.75 10.22
CA GLY A 313 -15.81 19.09 11.37
C GLY A 313 -17.18 19.73 11.20
#